data_374fcfa5cec6e6c35cf66580fbb1af2c
#
_entry.id   374fcfa5cec6e6c35cf66580fbb1af2c
#
_cell.length_a   1.000
_cell.length_b   1.000
_cell.length_c   1.000
_cell.angle_alpha   90.00
_cell.angle_beta   90.00
_cell.angle_gamma   90.00
#
_symmetry.space_group_name_H-M   'P 1'
#
loop_
_entity.id
_entity.type
_entity.pdbx_description
1 polymer ?
#
loop_
_entity_poly.entity_id
_entity_poly.type
_entity_poly.pdbx_seq_one_letter_code
_entity_poly.pdbx_strand_id
1 'polypeptide(L)'
;MSYSVYKHTCPNGKIYVGITLMIPTLRWRNGKHGYRHNIYFQNAILKYGWDNIKHEILYSGLTKEEACQKEIELIARYKSNDRRYGYNIDNGGNCIGKVSSETKRKN
;
A
#
# COMPACT_ATOMS: atom_id res chain seq x y z
N MET A 1 14.00 10.75 8.83
CA MET A 1 12.78 9.93 8.91
C MET A 1 12.83 8.87 7.82
N SER A 2 12.20 7.76 8.05
CA SER A 2 12.26 6.65 7.10
C SER A 2 10.85 6.16 6.75
N TYR A 3 10.78 5.45 5.63
CA TYR A 3 9.55 4.88 5.15
C TYR A 3 9.44 3.42 5.51
N SER A 4 8.20 2.96 5.68
CA SER A 4 7.89 1.54 5.86
C SER A 4 6.96 1.09 4.75
N VAL A 5 7.07 -0.19 4.38
CA VAL A 5 6.18 -0.84 3.42
C VAL A 5 5.41 -1.91 4.17
N TYR A 6 4.10 -1.93 3.99
CA TYR A 6 3.23 -2.85 4.72
C TYR A 6 2.26 -3.55 3.79
N LYS A 7 1.67 -4.62 4.31
CA LYS A 7 0.70 -5.42 3.58
C LYS A 7 -0.46 -5.76 4.51
N HIS A 8 -1.67 -5.65 4.01
CA HIS A 8 -2.87 -6.14 4.68
C HIS A 8 -3.43 -7.29 3.86
N THR A 9 -3.76 -8.39 4.52
CA THR A 9 -4.34 -9.56 3.85
C THR A 9 -5.70 -9.85 4.47
N CYS A 10 -6.74 -9.83 3.65
CA CYS A 10 -8.10 -10.09 4.10
C CYS A 10 -8.39 -11.59 4.15
N PRO A 11 -9.44 -12.00 4.87
CA PRO A 11 -9.78 -13.44 4.96
C PRO A 11 -10.01 -14.11 3.62
N ASN A 12 -10.41 -13.36 2.59
CA ASN A 12 -10.58 -13.90 1.24
C ASN A 12 -9.27 -14.02 0.46
N GLY A 13 -8.13 -13.69 1.09
CA GLY A 13 -6.82 -13.78 0.44
C GLY A 13 -6.40 -12.55 -0.35
N LYS A 14 -7.28 -11.57 -0.51
CA LYS A 14 -6.94 -10.37 -1.26
C LYS A 14 -6.05 -9.44 -0.44
N ILE A 15 -5.15 -8.73 -1.12
CA ILE A 15 -4.06 -8.00 -0.50
C ILE A 15 -4.11 -6.52 -0.85
N TYR A 16 -3.71 -5.70 0.10
CA TYR A 16 -3.45 -4.28 -0.10
C TYR A 16 -2.02 -3.96 0.35
N VAL A 17 -1.23 -3.35 -0.53
CA VAL A 17 0.15 -2.95 -0.24
C VAL A 17 0.20 -1.44 -0.13
N GLY A 18 0.92 -0.92 0.87
CA GLY A 18 1.05 0.52 1.04
C GLY A 18 2.41 0.90 1.60
N ILE A 19 2.70 2.20 1.56
CA ILE A 19 3.89 2.78 2.16
C ILE A 19 3.49 3.94 3.05
N THR A 20 4.31 4.24 4.05
CA THR A 20 4.06 5.36 4.93
C THR A 20 5.37 5.90 5.50
N LEU A 21 5.44 7.22 5.69
CA LEU A 21 6.51 7.86 6.44
C LEU A 21 6.22 7.83 7.92
N MET A 22 4.97 7.62 8.29
CA MET A 22 4.54 7.54 9.69
C MET A 22 4.82 6.15 10.26
N ILE A 23 4.74 6.04 11.58
CA ILE A 23 4.68 4.72 12.21
C ILE A 23 3.45 4.02 11.65
N PRO A 24 3.59 2.77 11.11
CA PRO A 24 2.47 2.13 10.43
C PRO A 24 1.17 2.05 11.24
N THR A 25 1.24 1.76 12.53
CA THR A 25 0.03 1.69 13.34
C THR A 25 -0.71 3.02 13.41
N LEU A 26 0.02 4.12 13.39
CA LEU A 26 -0.59 5.45 13.35
C LEU A 26 -1.24 5.72 11.99
N ARG A 27 -0.59 5.27 10.92
CA ARG A 27 -1.13 5.40 9.57
C ARG A 27 -2.43 4.62 9.43
N TRP A 28 -2.47 3.43 10.01
CA TRP A 28 -3.61 2.53 9.86
C TRP A 28 -4.84 2.99 10.64
N ARG A 29 -4.65 3.51 11.84
CA ARG A 29 -5.74 3.97 12.72
C ARG A 29 -6.85 2.92 12.86
N ASN A 30 -6.46 1.66 12.95
CA ASN A 30 -7.41 0.56 13.01
C ASN A 30 -8.40 0.57 11.81
N GLY A 31 -7.94 1.11 10.67
CA GLY A 31 -8.75 1.17 9.46
C GLY A 31 -9.80 2.26 9.45
N LYS A 32 -9.83 3.13 10.46
CA LYS A 32 -10.97 4.04 10.60
C LYS A 32 -10.99 5.19 9.59
N HIS A 33 -9.84 5.78 9.31
CA HIS A 33 -9.80 6.95 8.41
C HIS A 33 -8.78 6.83 7.30
N GLY A 34 -7.83 5.94 7.45
CA GLY A 34 -6.68 5.87 6.57
C GLY A 34 -6.97 5.39 5.16
N TYR A 35 -8.13 4.80 4.92
CA TYR A 35 -8.42 4.14 3.66
C TYR A 35 -9.67 4.65 2.96
N ARG A 36 -10.16 5.82 3.35
CA ARG A 36 -11.37 6.39 2.73
C ARG A 36 -11.17 6.71 1.25
N HIS A 37 -9.95 6.95 0.83
CA HIS A 37 -9.63 7.23 -0.57
C HIS A 37 -9.67 5.96 -1.45
N ASN A 38 -9.76 4.79 -0.85
CA ASN A 38 -9.79 3.52 -1.59
C ASN A 38 -11.05 2.77 -1.20
N ILE A 39 -12.09 2.93 -2.02
CA ILE A 39 -13.40 2.36 -1.73
C ILE A 39 -13.36 0.84 -1.64
N TYR A 40 -12.51 0.18 -2.42
CA TYR A 40 -12.44 -1.27 -2.42
C TYR A 40 -11.93 -1.82 -1.10
N PHE A 41 -10.85 -1.22 -0.58
CA PHE A 41 -10.31 -1.66 0.71
C PHE A 41 -11.18 -1.18 1.86
N GLN A 42 -11.75 0.01 1.76
CA GLN A 42 -12.67 0.52 2.77
C GLN A 42 -13.86 -0.45 2.94
N ASN A 43 -14.41 -0.93 1.83
CA ASN A 43 -15.52 -1.90 1.88
C ASN A 43 -15.07 -3.22 2.49
N ALA A 44 -13.85 -3.66 2.22
CA ALA A 44 -13.32 -4.88 2.82
C ALA A 44 -13.16 -4.74 4.33
N ILE A 45 -12.70 -3.58 4.80
CA ILE A 45 -12.60 -3.31 6.23
C ILE A 45 -13.97 -3.38 6.88
N LEU A 46 -14.99 -2.79 6.25
CA LEU A 46 -16.35 -2.83 6.78
C LEU A 46 -16.91 -4.24 6.79
N LYS A 47 -16.60 -5.03 5.77
CA LYS A 47 -17.12 -6.38 5.64
C LYS A 47 -16.49 -7.35 6.62
N TYR A 48 -15.17 -7.33 6.74
CA TYR A 48 -14.45 -8.34 7.52
C TYR A 48 -14.10 -7.88 8.93
N GLY A 49 -13.98 -6.57 9.16
CA GLY A 49 -13.50 -6.01 10.40
C GLY A 49 -11.99 -5.93 10.43
N TRP A 50 -11.48 -4.82 10.94
CA TRP A 50 -10.03 -4.59 10.98
C TRP A 50 -9.27 -5.72 11.69
N ASP A 51 -9.83 -6.23 12.79
CA ASP A 51 -9.16 -7.25 13.60
C ASP A 51 -9.08 -8.61 12.90
N ASN A 52 -9.86 -8.82 11.86
CA ASN A 52 -9.83 -10.06 11.10
C ASN A 52 -8.95 -9.98 9.86
N ILE A 53 -8.36 -8.82 9.62
CA ILE A 53 -7.42 -8.61 8.52
C ILE A 53 -6.01 -8.74 9.07
N LYS A 54 -5.15 -9.47 8.37
CA LYS A 54 -3.76 -9.65 8.79
C LYS A 54 -2.96 -8.40 8.38
N HIS A 55 -2.21 -7.86 9.33
CA HIS A 55 -1.40 -6.64 9.10
C HIS A 55 0.07 -6.99 9.27
N GLU A 56 0.88 -6.70 8.25
CA GLU A 56 2.31 -7.02 8.30
C GLU A 56 3.12 -5.81 7.85
N ILE A 57 4.22 -5.55 8.55
CA ILE A 57 5.21 -4.58 8.13
C ILE A 57 6.32 -5.36 7.43
N LEU A 58 6.47 -5.16 6.13
CA LEU A 58 7.41 -5.93 5.33
C LEU A 58 8.81 -5.34 5.33
N TYR A 59 8.90 -4.02 5.30
CA TYR A 59 10.19 -3.30 5.28
C TYR A 59 10.06 -2.03 6.10
N SER A 60 11.18 -1.64 6.72
CA SER A 60 11.29 -0.39 7.49
C SER A 60 12.64 0.25 7.20
N GLY A 61 12.80 1.51 7.58
CA GLY A 61 14.08 2.18 7.46
C GLY A 61 14.47 2.50 6.03
N LEU A 62 13.50 2.65 5.13
CA LEU A 62 13.76 2.89 3.71
C LEU A 62 13.71 4.37 3.36
N THR A 63 14.44 4.74 2.31
CA THR A 63 14.24 6.06 1.70
C THR A 63 12.91 6.06 0.94
N LYS A 64 12.46 7.24 0.54
CA LYS A 64 11.25 7.36 -0.25
C LYS A 64 11.35 6.54 -1.54
N GLU A 65 12.47 6.65 -2.24
CA GLU A 65 12.69 5.93 -3.49
C GLU A 65 12.68 4.43 -3.29
N GLU A 66 13.35 3.95 -2.24
CA GLU A 66 13.37 2.53 -1.94
C GLU A 66 11.97 2.00 -1.60
N ALA A 67 11.22 2.76 -0.81
CA ALA A 67 9.86 2.36 -0.44
C ALA A 67 8.95 2.31 -1.65
N CYS A 68 9.03 3.32 -2.53
CA CYS A 68 8.23 3.35 -3.74
C CYS A 68 8.57 2.18 -4.66
N GLN A 69 9.86 1.86 -4.79
CA GLN A 69 10.29 0.73 -5.61
C GLN A 69 9.76 -0.58 -5.04
N LYS A 70 9.83 -0.76 -3.73
CA LYS A 70 9.29 -1.96 -3.09
C LYS A 70 7.78 -2.07 -3.27
N GLU A 71 7.07 -0.95 -3.16
CA GLU A 71 5.63 -0.94 -3.38
C GLU A 71 5.28 -1.42 -4.79
N ILE A 72 5.97 -0.88 -5.80
CA ILE A 72 5.75 -1.26 -7.19
C ILE A 72 6.00 -2.76 -7.37
N GLU A 73 7.12 -3.26 -6.85
CA GLU A 73 7.48 -4.67 -6.96
C GLU A 73 6.45 -5.58 -6.30
N LEU A 74 5.98 -5.20 -5.11
CA LEU A 74 5.05 -6.02 -4.36
C LEU A 74 3.65 -6.02 -4.98
N ILE A 75 3.19 -4.88 -5.46
CA ILE A 75 1.91 -4.80 -6.15
C ILE A 75 1.95 -5.69 -7.41
N ALA A 76 3.03 -5.63 -8.16
CA ALA A 76 3.19 -6.48 -9.34
C ALA A 76 3.26 -7.95 -8.97
N ARG A 77 4.00 -8.28 -7.92
CA ARG A 77 4.19 -9.66 -7.47
C ARG A 77 2.89 -10.30 -7.00
N TYR A 78 2.13 -9.57 -6.18
CA TYR A 78 0.87 -10.08 -5.65
C TYR A 78 -0.31 -9.80 -6.56
N LYS A 79 -0.11 -9.01 -7.62
CA LYS A 79 -1.17 -8.56 -8.52
C LYS A 79 -2.29 -7.88 -7.75
N SER A 80 -1.92 -7.14 -6.71
CA SER A 80 -2.92 -6.55 -5.80
C SER A 80 -3.71 -5.41 -6.42
N ASN A 81 -3.27 -4.90 -7.58
CA ASN A 81 -4.06 -3.93 -8.34
C ASN A 81 -5.07 -4.58 -9.28
N ASP A 82 -5.16 -5.91 -9.27
CA ASP A 82 -6.20 -6.67 -9.97
C ASP A 82 -7.28 -7.01 -8.95
N ARG A 83 -8.55 -6.68 -9.25
CA ARG A 83 -9.66 -6.90 -8.30
C ARG A 83 -9.79 -8.35 -7.86
N ARG A 84 -9.29 -9.29 -8.64
CA ARG A 84 -9.33 -10.72 -8.27
C ARG A 84 -8.35 -11.05 -7.16
N TYR A 85 -7.29 -10.26 -6.98
CA TYR A 85 -6.20 -10.59 -6.06
C TYR A 85 -5.96 -9.54 -5.00
N GLY A 86 -6.49 -8.34 -5.15
CA GLY A 86 -6.21 -7.30 -4.19
C GLY A 86 -7.06 -6.05 -4.33
N TYR A 87 -6.73 -5.06 -3.51
CA TYR A 87 -7.49 -3.83 -3.38
C TYR A 87 -6.72 -2.59 -3.79
N ASN A 88 -5.49 -2.73 -4.29
CA ASN A 88 -4.76 -1.57 -4.80
C ASN A 88 -5.44 -1.05 -6.06
N ILE A 89 -5.55 0.27 -6.16
CA ILE A 89 -6.21 0.89 -7.31
C ILE A 89 -5.24 1.04 -8.47
N ASP A 90 -3.99 1.40 -8.17
CA ASP A 90 -3.00 1.61 -9.20
C ASP A 90 -1.80 0.66 -9.00
N ASN A 91 -0.78 0.81 -9.84
CA ASN A 91 0.38 -0.08 -9.80
C ASN A 91 1.47 0.41 -8.85
N GLY A 92 1.18 1.41 -8.02
CA GLY A 92 2.17 1.96 -7.12
C GLY A 92 3.04 3.00 -7.77
N GLY A 93 4.00 3.53 -7.00
CA GLY A 93 4.98 4.44 -7.55
C GLY A 93 4.52 5.87 -7.75
N ASN A 94 3.38 6.25 -7.19
CA ASN A 94 2.90 7.62 -7.33
C ASN A 94 3.91 8.64 -6.86
N CYS A 95 4.66 8.34 -5.84
CA CYS A 95 5.67 9.24 -5.30
C CYS A 95 6.86 9.38 -6.24
N ILE A 96 7.14 8.37 -7.05
CA ILE A 96 8.20 8.44 -8.04
C ILE A 96 7.70 9.09 -9.31
N GLY A 97 6.52 8.72 -9.74
CA GLY A 97 5.95 9.20 -10.99
C GLY A 97 5.84 10.71 -11.04
N LYS A 98 5.56 11.33 -9.92
CA LYS A 98 5.46 12.79 -9.87
C LYS A 98 6.80 13.46 -9.99
N VAL A 99 7.85 12.76 -9.67
CA VAL A 99 9.20 13.33 -9.71
C VAL A 99 9.76 13.22 -11.10
N SER A 100 9.64 12.12 -11.67
CA SER A 100 10.39 11.85 -12.86
C SER A 100 9.76 12.41 -14.05
N SER A 101 8.84 12.45 -14.23
CA SER A 101 8.46 12.81 -15.46
C SER A 101 9.24 13.85 -15.93
N GLU A 102 9.65 13.79 -15.76
CA GLU A 102 10.19 14.45 -16.12
C GLU A 102 11.28 14.30 -16.13
N THR A 103 11.45 14.09 -16.06
CA THR A 103 12.46 13.93 -15.89
C THR A 103 13.01 13.05 -16.31
N LYS A 104 12.80 12.59 -16.68
CA LYS A 104 13.27 11.88 -16.98
C LYS A 104 13.67 11.57 -17.89
N ARG A 105 13.50 11.88 -18.24
CA ARG A 105 13.75 11.88 -18.78
C ARG A 105 14.40 11.77 -19.26
N LYS A 106 14.47 11.88 -19.20
CA LYS A 106 14.98 11.96 -19.29
C LYS A 106 15.36 11.59 -19.62
N ASN A 107 15.09 11.60 -19.74
CA ASN A 107 15.42 11.43 -19.70
C ASN A 107 15.64 11.34 -19.86
#